data_4e2a99a864d3540467fbab35185659d3
#
_entry.id   4e2a99a864d3540467fbab35185659d3
#
_cell.length_a   1.000
_cell.length_b   1.000
_cell.length_c   1.000
_cell.angle_alpha   90.00
_cell.angle_beta   90.00
_cell.angle_gamma   90.00
#
_symmetry.space_group_name_H-M   'P 1'
#
loop_
_entity.id
_entity.type
_entity.pdbx_description
1 polymer ?
#
loop_
_entity_poly.entity_id
_entity_poly.type
_entity_poly.pdbx_seq_one_letter_code
_entity_poly.pdbx_strand_id
1 'polypeptide(L)'
;MPMLSCQRFRAAKTGLSLGLLGLSLFACSATPPTEGGSAPDMAAPAGGGALEELVPQPLFEQMFLHRATAPCQGGFYTYRAFIDAAASFPDFAGQGSADERKREVAAFFANIAHETTGGWATAPDGPYAWGLCWINEGGTVDPGQLPDYCAASTEYPCQPGKKYFGRGPIQISYNYNYGQAGTALGVDLLRQPELVAGDPALAFRTALWFWMTTQAPKPSCHDVITGRWSPSATDVSLGRLPGFGMTVNIINGGVECNQPTPAQVTDRIGFYGRFTALLGVTQGDNLTCDKMRNY
;
A
#
# COMPACT_ATOMS: atom_id res chain seq x y z
N MET A 1 -47.74 -18.85 -6.55
CA MET A 1 -48.92 -17.96 -6.61
C MET A 1 -49.02 -17.20 -5.31
N PRO A 2 -49.29 -15.88 -5.32
CA PRO A 2 -49.54 -15.02 -6.46
C PRO A 2 -48.51 -13.88 -6.68
N MET A 3 -48.50 -13.39 -7.90
CA MET A 3 -47.98 -12.11 -8.38
C MET A 3 -48.81 -10.92 -7.84
N LEU A 4 -48.20 -9.72 -7.90
CA LEU A 4 -48.81 -8.39 -8.14
C LEU A 4 -47.79 -7.34 -7.71
N SER A 5 -47.52 -6.21 -8.31
CA SER A 5 -47.95 -5.54 -9.53
C SER A 5 -47.13 -4.26 -9.63
N CYS A 6 -46.74 -3.96 -10.84
CA CYS A 6 -46.04 -2.74 -11.25
C CYS A 6 -47.01 -1.56 -11.27
N GLN A 7 -46.71 -0.42 -10.66
CA GLN A 7 -47.39 0.85 -10.97
C GLN A 7 -46.38 1.95 -11.29
N ARG A 8 -46.54 2.39 -12.56
CA ARG A 8 -45.91 3.58 -13.13
C ARG A 8 -46.68 4.82 -12.65
N PHE A 9 -46.00 5.88 -12.26
CA PHE A 9 -46.61 7.21 -12.22
C PHE A 9 -46.04 8.11 -13.32
N ARG A 10 -46.98 8.66 -14.10
CA ARG A 10 -46.79 9.57 -15.23
C ARG A 10 -46.52 10.99 -14.76
N ALA A 11 -45.72 11.69 -15.56
CA ALA A 11 -45.52 13.13 -15.52
C ALA A 11 -46.80 13.91 -15.89
N ALA A 12 -47.02 15.05 -15.24
CA ALA A 12 -47.94 16.07 -15.70
C ALA A 12 -47.18 17.41 -15.84
N LYS A 13 -47.26 17.97 -17.04
CA LYS A 13 -46.83 19.33 -17.44
C LYS A 13 -48.03 20.26 -17.32
N THR A 14 -47.84 21.47 -16.79
CA THR A 14 -48.54 22.74 -17.08
C THR A 14 -47.80 23.83 -16.32
N GLY A 15 -47.49 25.05 -16.73
CA GLY A 15 -47.85 25.85 -17.86
C GLY A 15 -47.45 27.29 -17.50
N LEU A 16 -47.08 28.06 -18.48
CA LEU A 16 -46.64 29.48 -18.54
C LEU A 16 -47.32 30.47 -17.61
N SER A 17 -46.57 31.50 -17.12
CA SER A 17 -46.97 32.89 -17.18
C SER A 17 -45.80 33.87 -17.10
N LEU A 18 -45.77 34.78 -18.06
CA LEU A 18 -44.91 35.98 -18.19
C LEU A 18 -45.33 37.05 -17.18
N GLY A 19 -44.34 37.80 -16.66
CA GLY A 19 -44.56 39.05 -15.95
C GLY A 19 -43.31 39.92 -16.01
N LEU A 20 -43.28 40.89 -16.92
CA LEU A 20 -42.33 42.01 -16.96
C LEU A 20 -42.68 43.01 -15.85
N LEU A 21 -41.70 43.61 -15.20
CA LEU A 21 -41.52 45.07 -14.96
C LEU A 21 -40.43 45.30 -13.88
N GLY A 22 -39.51 46.18 -14.18
CA GLY A 22 -39.06 47.22 -13.29
C GLY A 22 -37.55 47.44 -13.23
N LEU A 23 -36.99 48.26 -14.15
CA LEU A 23 -35.65 48.84 -14.04
C LEU A 23 -35.58 49.78 -12.85
N SER A 24 -34.58 49.62 -11.96
CA SER A 24 -34.09 50.72 -11.12
C SER A 24 -32.58 50.60 -11.01
N LEU A 25 -31.89 51.51 -11.69
CA LEU A 25 -30.44 51.72 -11.61
C LEU A 25 -30.10 52.41 -10.29
N PHE A 26 -29.34 51.75 -9.43
CA PHE A 26 -28.55 52.39 -8.38
C PHE A 26 -27.08 52.17 -8.68
N ALA A 27 -26.39 53.24 -9.06
CA ALA A 27 -24.95 53.29 -9.13
C ALA A 27 -24.39 53.42 -7.71
N CYS A 28 -23.64 52.41 -7.24
CA CYS A 28 -22.76 52.53 -6.10
C CYS A 28 -21.33 52.41 -6.59
N SER A 29 -20.56 53.48 -6.42
CA SER A 29 -19.11 53.50 -6.62
C SER A 29 -18.42 52.53 -5.69
N ALA A 30 -17.73 51.52 -6.25
CA ALA A 30 -16.86 50.67 -5.51
C ALA A 30 -15.43 51.20 -5.56
N THR A 31 -14.87 51.53 -4.41
CA THR A 31 -13.43 51.73 -4.18
C THR A 31 -12.73 50.39 -4.31
N PRO A 32 -11.53 50.30 -4.94
CA PRO A 32 -10.82 49.06 -5.04
C PRO A 32 -10.23 48.66 -3.67
N PRO A 33 -10.29 47.38 -3.24
CA PRO A 33 -9.58 46.92 -2.08
C PRO A 33 -8.09 46.81 -2.39
N THR A 34 -7.28 47.33 -1.48
CA THR A 34 -5.82 47.20 -1.41
C THR A 34 -5.43 45.74 -1.32
N GLU A 35 -4.58 45.30 -2.22
CA GLU A 35 -3.86 44.02 -2.13
C GLU A 35 -2.94 44.02 -0.88
N GLY A 36 -2.97 42.94 -0.13
CA GLY A 36 -2.08 42.76 1.00
C GLY A 36 -2.59 41.70 2.00
N GLY A 37 -2.95 40.53 1.52
CA GLY A 37 -3.18 39.36 2.37
C GLY A 37 -2.41 38.17 1.82
N SER A 38 -1.21 37.92 2.36
CA SER A 38 -0.51 36.66 2.16
C SER A 38 -1.44 35.53 2.58
N ALA A 39 -1.67 34.59 1.67
CA ALA A 39 -2.35 33.34 2.00
C ALA A 39 -1.65 32.71 3.21
N PRO A 40 -2.38 32.11 4.16
CA PRO A 40 -1.74 31.39 5.24
C PRO A 40 -0.93 30.24 4.64
N ASP A 41 0.35 30.25 4.96
CA ASP A 41 1.27 29.15 4.70
C ASP A 41 0.65 27.89 5.31
N MET A 42 0.12 26.99 4.48
CA MET A 42 -0.34 25.69 4.96
C MET A 42 0.90 24.93 5.39
N ALA A 43 1.19 24.97 6.68
CA ALA A 43 2.24 24.17 7.30
C ALA A 43 2.08 22.73 6.83
N ALA A 44 3.11 22.19 6.20
CA ALA A 44 3.19 20.78 5.86
C ALA A 44 2.94 19.95 7.14
N PRO A 45 2.22 18.83 7.08
CA PRO A 45 1.96 17.99 8.24
C PRO A 45 3.29 17.55 8.85
N ALA A 46 3.44 17.76 10.15
CA ALA A 46 4.69 17.60 10.92
C ALA A 46 5.26 16.17 10.99
N GLY A 47 4.71 15.21 10.26
CA GLY A 47 5.18 13.82 10.19
C GLY A 47 6.03 13.48 8.96
N GLY A 48 6.05 14.32 7.92
CA GLY A 48 6.80 14.05 6.69
C GLY A 48 8.31 14.21 6.84
N GLY A 49 8.79 15.20 7.54
CA GLY A 49 10.19 15.60 7.60
C GLY A 49 11.16 14.49 8.02
N ALA A 50 10.85 13.73 9.05
CA ALA A 50 11.77 12.70 9.57
C ALA A 50 11.94 11.50 8.62
N LEU A 51 10.90 11.10 7.91
CA LEU A 51 10.99 10.03 6.90
C LEU A 51 11.65 10.54 5.62
N GLU A 52 11.36 11.76 5.20
CA GLU A 52 11.98 12.42 4.04
C GLU A 52 13.48 12.62 4.24
N GLU A 53 13.94 12.92 5.48
CA GLU A 53 15.36 12.96 5.82
C GLU A 53 16.00 11.57 5.78
N LEU A 54 15.29 10.54 6.24
CA LEU A 54 15.77 9.17 6.24
C LEU A 54 15.86 8.57 4.83
N VAL A 55 14.86 8.87 3.99
CA VAL A 55 14.74 8.42 2.62
C VAL A 55 14.44 9.62 1.73
N PRO A 56 15.44 10.45 1.40
CA PRO A 56 15.23 11.52 0.45
C PRO A 56 14.90 10.99 -0.95
N GLN A 57 14.19 11.77 -1.74
CA GLN A 57 13.74 11.35 -3.07
C GLN A 57 14.84 10.75 -3.94
N PRO A 58 16.06 11.31 -4.02
CA PRO A 58 17.14 10.69 -4.82
C PRO A 58 17.50 9.28 -4.36
N LEU A 59 17.42 8.99 -3.05
CA LEU A 59 17.67 7.65 -2.51
C LEU A 59 16.54 6.68 -2.89
N PHE A 60 15.28 7.10 -2.80
CA PHE A 60 14.14 6.30 -3.27
C PHE A 60 14.27 5.98 -4.76
N GLU A 61 14.63 6.96 -5.59
CA GLU A 61 14.88 6.75 -7.02
C GLU A 61 16.01 5.74 -7.28
N GLN A 62 17.07 5.77 -6.47
CA GLN A 62 18.17 4.81 -6.56
C GLN A 62 17.78 3.41 -6.10
N MET A 63 16.90 3.29 -5.12
CA MET A 63 16.36 2.00 -4.64
C MET A 63 15.52 1.30 -5.73
N PHE A 64 14.68 2.05 -6.41
CA PHE A 64 13.72 1.57 -7.41
C PHE A 64 14.06 2.12 -8.82
N LEU A 65 15.32 1.93 -9.22
CA LEU A 65 15.93 2.57 -10.39
C LEU A 65 15.14 2.35 -11.69
N HIS A 66 14.59 1.15 -11.88
CA HIS A 66 13.92 0.75 -13.11
C HIS A 66 12.39 0.65 -12.99
N ARG A 67 11.78 1.14 -11.89
CA ARG A 67 10.31 1.03 -11.71
C ARG A 67 9.48 1.63 -12.84
N ALA A 68 10.03 2.63 -13.56
CA ALA A 68 9.39 3.29 -14.69
C ALA A 68 9.99 2.89 -16.05
N THR A 69 10.93 1.93 -16.08
CA THR A 69 11.55 1.44 -17.32
C THR A 69 10.70 0.30 -17.89
N ALA A 70 10.45 0.32 -19.19
CA ALA A 70 9.70 -0.78 -19.83
C ALA A 70 10.38 -2.15 -19.55
N PRO A 71 9.60 -3.20 -19.22
CA PRO A 71 8.14 -3.34 -19.32
C PRO A 71 7.35 -2.87 -18.09
N CYS A 72 7.96 -2.23 -17.10
CA CYS A 72 7.30 -1.77 -15.90
C CYS A 72 6.22 -0.71 -16.22
N GLN A 73 5.20 -0.61 -15.35
CA GLN A 73 3.99 0.18 -15.58
C GLN A 73 4.15 1.67 -15.25
N GLY A 74 5.31 2.23 -15.61
CA GLY A 74 5.55 3.62 -15.88
C GLY A 74 5.17 4.65 -14.81
N GLY A 75 5.82 4.64 -13.64
CA GLY A 75 5.74 5.79 -12.75
C GLY A 75 4.50 5.85 -11.84
N PHE A 76 3.66 4.83 -11.80
CA PHE A 76 2.55 4.75 -10.84
C PHE A 76 3.03 4.90 -9.39
N TYR A 77 4.09 4.19 -9.00
CA TYR A 77 4.65 4.23 -7.66
C TYR A 77 5.59 5.42 -7.49
N THR A 78 5.06 6.61 -7.24
CA THR A 78 5.87 7.82 -7.06
C THR A 78 6.38 7.98 -5.63
N TYR A 79 7.52 8.69 -5.47
CA TYR A 79 8.02 9.07 -4.15
C TYR A 79 7.00 9.87 -3.35
N ARG A 80 6.33 10.84 -3.98
CA ARG A 80 5.31 11.66 -3.34
C ARG A 80 4.16 10.82 -2.79
N ALA A 81 3.67 9.85 -3.58
CA ALA A 81 2.62 8.95 -3.13
C ALA A 81 3.03 8.09 -1.92
N PHE A 82 4.29 7.66 -1.86
CA PHE A 82 4.83 6.97 -0.69
C PHE A 82 4.83 7.87 0.56
N ILE A 83 5.34 9.10 0.46
CA ILE A 83 5.38 10.05 1.57
C ILE A 83 3.97 10.42 2.04
N ASP A 84 3.06 10.71 1.12
CA ASP A 84 1.67 11.04 1.44
C ASP A 84 0.95 9.86 2.13
N ALA A 85 1.24 8.64 1.73
CA ALA A 85 0.71 7.44 2.39
C ALA A 85 1.31 7.26 3.80
N ALA A 86 2.62 7.41 3.94
CA ALA A 86 3.33 7.24 5.21
C ALA A 86 2.91 8.27 6.27
N ALA A 87 2.47 9.46 5.87
CA ALA A 87 1.92 10.46 6.79
C ALA A 87 0.70 9.96 7.60
N SER A 88 -0.02 8.95 7.10
CA SER A 88 -1.11 8.29 7.82
C SER A 88 -0.64 7.24 8.84
N PHE A 89 0.66 6.93 8.87
CA PHE A 89 1.29 5.92 9.73
C PHE A 89 2.52 6.50 10.43
N PRO A 90 2.37 7.43 11.38
CA PRO A 90 3.48 8.19 11.97
C PRO A 90 4.51 7.31 12.71
N ASP A 91 4.11 6.12 13.12
CA ASP A 91 5.01 5.16 13.77
C ASP A 91 5.93 4.42 12.78
N PHE A 92 5.56 4.35 11.49
CA PHE A 92 6.39 3.75 10.45
C PHE A 92 7.70 4.56 10.29
N ALA A 93 8.83 3.92 10.53
CA ALA A 93 10.14 4.55 10.57
C ALA A 93 10.22 5.79 11.50
N GLY A 94 9.23 5.95 12.40
CA GLY A 94 9.10 7.06 13.32
C GLY A 94 9.74 6.80 14.69
N GLN A 95 10.05 5.55 15.02
CA GLN A 95 10.42 5.14 16.37
C GLN A 95 11.70 4.31 16.40
N GLY A 96 12.41 4.35 17.55
CA GLY A 96 13.68 3.67 17.73
C GLY A 96 14.91 4.48 17.29
N SER A 97 16.06 3.82 17.27
CA SER A 97 17.33 4.40 16.79
C SER A 97 17.29 4.64 15.28
N ALA A 98 18.19 5.46 14.77
CA ALA A 98 18.31 5.71 13.34
C ALA A 98 18.52 4.42 12.54
N ASP A 99 19.28 3.46 13.07
CA ASP A 99 19.55 2.19 12.41
C ASP A 99 18.31 1.26 12.40
N GLU A 100 17.50 1.25 13.46
CA GLU A 100 16.25 0.51 13.51
C GLU A 100 15.26 1.06 12.50
N ARG A 101 15.09 2.37 12.44
CA ARG A 101 14.22 3.05 11.46
C ARG A 101 14.65 2.76 10.02
N LYS A 102 15.95 2.80 9.72
CA LYS A 102 16.52 2.47 8.43
C LYS A 102 16.29 0.99 8.07
N ARG A 103 16.48 0.08 9.03
CA ARG A 103 16.20 -1.35 8.82
C ARG A 103 14.72 -1.63 8.56
N GLU A 104 13.83 -0.93 9.26
CA GLU A 104 12.39 -1.05 8.98
C GLU A 104 12.04 -0.64 7.56
N VAL A 105 12.53 0.53 7.12
CA VAL A 105 12.32 0.99 5.73
C VAL A 105 12.89 -0.01 4.73
N ALA A 106 14.13 -0.49 4.95
CA ALA A 106 14.74 -1.48 4.07
C ALA A 106 13.92 -2.77 3.99
N ALA A 107 13.41 -3.26 5.13
CA ALA A 107 12.62 -4.48 5.19
C ALA A 107 11.24 -4.32 4.52
N PHE A 108 10.57 -3.20 4.75
CA PHE A 108 9.31 -2.87 4.07
C PHE A 108 9.52 -2.79 2.56
N PHE A 109 10.49 -2.00 2.11
CA PHE A 109 10.80 -1.84 0.69
C PHE A 109 11.22 -3.15 0.03
N ALA A 110 12.00 -4.00 0.72
CA ALA A 110 12.41 -5.29 0.18
C ALA A 110 11.22 -6.22 -0.10
N ASN A 111 10.26 -6.27 0.82
CA ASN A 111 9.06 -7.08 0.63
C ASN A 111 8.19 -6.55 -0.51
N ILE A 112 7.88 -5.25 -0.55
CA ILE A 112 7.08 -4.69 -1.63
C ILE A 112 7.81 -4.70 -2.98
N ALA A 113 9.14 -4.61 -2.99
CA ALA A 113 9.94 -4.75 -4.19
C ALA A 113 9.86 -6.15 -4.79
N HIS A 114 9.94 -7.18 -3.93
CA HIS A 114 9.76 -8.56 -4.35
C HIS A 114 8.36 -8.81 -4.92
N GLU A 115 7.32 -8.40 -4.20
CA GLU A 115 5.91 -8.59 -4.60
C GLU A 115 5.60 -7.98 -5.99
N THR A 116 6.34 -6.98 -6.39
CA THR A 116 6.10 -6.21 -7.62
C THR A 116 7.27 -6.27 -8.60
N THR A 117 8.25 -7.18 -8.41
CA THR A 117 9.48 -7.17 -9.21
C THR A 117 9.24 -7.47 -10.68
N GLY A 118 9.93 -6.73 -11.53
CA GLY A 118 10.12 -7.01 -12.95
C GLY A 118 11.54 -7.50 -13.26
N GLY A 119 12.36 -7.77 -12.23
CA GLY A 119 13.76 -8.15 -12.37
C GLY A 119 13.97 -9.58 -12.85
N TRP A 120 15.11 -9.83 -13.45
CA TRP A 120 15.59 -11.17 -13.85
C TRP A 120 17.10 -11.25 -13.60
N ALA A 121 17.66 -12.46 -13.60
CA ALA A 121 19.04 -12.70 -13.17
C ALA A 121 20.11 -11.84 -13.86
N THR A 122 19.91 -11.46 -15.12
CA THR A 122 20.83 -10.64 -15.93
C THR A 122 20.26 -9.25 -16.23
N ALA A 123 19.33 -8.78 -15.42
CA ALA A 123 18.74 -7.45 -15.59
C ALA A 123 19.81 -6.35 -15.47
N PRO A 124 19.70 -5.24 -16.21
CA PRO A 124 20.54 -4.07 -16.03
C PRO A 124 20.55 -3.61 -14.57
N ASP A 125 21.70 -3.23 -14.06
CA ASP A 125 21.92 -2.83 -12.64
C ASP A 125 21.57 -3.91 -11.60
N GLY A 126 21.41 -5.16 -12.07
CA GLY A 126 21.06 -6.33 -11.27
C GLY A 126 19.55 -6.51 -11.04
N PRO A 127 19.13 -7.72 -10.64
CA PRO A 127 17.71 -8.04 -10.47
C PRO A 127 17.00 -7.16 -9.42
N TYR A 128 17.73 -6.73 -8.41
CA TYR A 128 17.18 -5.98 -7.27
C TYR A 128 17.09 -4.46 -7.51
N ALA A 129 17.23 -3.99 -8.74
CA ALA A 129 16.97 -2.61 -9.16
C ALA A 129 15.57 -2.42 -9.78
N TRP A 130 14.77 -3.51 -9.90
CA TRP A 130 13.52 -3.60 -10.66
C TRP A 130 12.28 -3.82 -9.77
N GLY A 131 12.31 -3.42 -8.51
CA GLY A 131 11.13 -3.38 -7.63
C GLY A 131 10.13 -2.30 -8.04
N LEU A 132 8.90 -2.39 -7.55
CA LEU A 132 7.78 -1.49 -7.86
C LEU A 132 7.48 -1.40 -9.37
N CYS A 133 7.64 -2.53 -10.08
CA CYS A 133 7.41 -2.64 -11.51
C CYS A 133 5.94 -2.89 -11.85
N TRP A 134 5.30 -3.83 -11.16
CA TRP A 134 3.93 -4.27 -11.47
C TRP A 134 2.91 -3.73 -10.47
N ILE A 135 1.76 -3.27 -10.98
CA ILE A 135 0.65 -2.78 -10.16
C ILE A 135 -0.30 -3.93 -9.81
N ASN A 136 -0.60 -4.76 -10.79
CA ASN A 136 -1.49 -5.91 -10.66
C ASN A 136 -0.70 -7.21 -10.71
N GLU A 137 -1.20 -8.24 -10.04
CA GLU A 137 -0.75 -9.62 -10.21
C GLU A 137 -0.70 -10.03 -11.68
N GLY A 138 0.31 -10.84 -12.04
CA GLY A 138 0.51 -11.26 -13.42
C GLY A 138 1.07 -10.19 -14.36
N GLY A 139 1.36 -8.99 -13.88
CA GLY A 139 2.00 -7.92 -14.65
C GLY A 139 1.18 -7.47 -15.86
N THR A 140 1.48 -8.04 -17.04
CA THR A 140 0.78 -7.71 -18.30
C THR A 140 -0.43 -8.59 -18.59
N VAL A 141 -0.78 -9.54 -17.72
CA VAL A 141 -1.96 -10.39 -17.89
C VAL A 141 -3.24 -9.55 -17.78
N ASP A 142 -4.20 -9.82 -18.66
CA ASP A 142 -5.51 -9.18 -18.56
C ASP A 142 -6.15 -9.48 -17.20
N PRO A 143 -6.51 -8.46 -16.41
CA PRO A 143 -7.17 -8.64 -15.11
C PRO A 143 -8.42 -9.51 -15.16
N GLY A 144 -9.12 -9.53 -16.30
CA GLY A 144 -10.28 -10.42 -16.53
C GLY A 144 -9.94 -11.92 -16.48
N GLN A 145 -8.68 -12.29 -16.75
CA GLN A 145 -8.20 -13.69 -16.74
C GLN A 145 -7.67 -14.13 -15.37
N LEU A 146 -7.43 -13.19 -14.44
CA LEU A 146 -6.95 -13.53 -13.11
C LEU A 146 -8.04 -14.19 -12.26
N PRO A 147 -7.67 -15.05 -11.29
CA PRO A 147 -8.61 -15.65 -10.34
C PRO A 147 -9.36 -14.60 -9.52
N ASP A 148 -10.54 -14.98 -9.00
CA ASP A 148 -11.38 -14.04 -8.26
C ASP A 148 -10.86 -13.76 -6.84
N TYR A 149 -10.05 -14.65 -6.26
CA TYR A 149 -9.54 -14.58 -4.87
C TYR A 149 -10.67 -14.31 -3.86
N CYS A 150 -11.80 -15.00 -4.05
CA CYS A 150 -12.97 -14.91 -3.21
C CYS A 150 -12.99 -16.08 -2.22
N ALA A 151 -12.84 -15.78 -0.94
CA ALA A 151 -13.00 -16.73 0.15
C ALA A 151 -14.35 -16.50 0.85
N ALA A 152 -14.97 -17.56 1.38
CA ALA A 152 -16.20 -17.44 2.15
C ALA A 152 -15.92 -16.60 3.43
N SER A 153 -16.70 -15.53 3.60
CA SER A 153 -16.61 -14.63 4.73
C SER A 153 -17.99 -13.98 4.98
N THR A 154 -18.43 -14.00 6.23
CA THR A 154 -19.66 -13.29 6.64
C THR A 154 -19.42 -11.80 6.85
N GLU A 155 -18.22 -11.43 7.32
CA GLU A 155 -17.85 -10.05 7.60
C GLU A 155 -17.46 -9.29 6.32
N TYR A 156 -16.72 -9.95 5.43
CA TYR A 156 -16.24 -9.37 4.17
C TYR A 156 -16.69 -10.22 2.97
N PRO A 157 -18.00 -10.29 2.67
CA PRO A 157 -18.50 -11.11 1.57
C PRO A 157 -18.05 -10.54 0.22
N CYS A 158 -17.72 -11.44 -0.71
CA CYS A 158 -17.39 -11.03 -2.07
C CYS A 158 -18.55 -10.28 -2.72
N GLN A 159 -18.23 -9.21 -3.43
CA GLN A 159 -19.22 -8.45 -4.19
C GLN A 159 -19.39 -9.04 -5.60
N PRO A 160 -20.59 -9.07 -6.14
CA PRO A 160 -20.83 -9.61 -7.49
C PRO A 160 -19.95 -8.94 -8.55
N GLY A 161 -19.28 -9.75 -9.36
CA GLY A 161 -18.42 -9.30 -10.45
C GLY A 161 -17.10 -8.67 -10.03
N LYS A 162 -16.74 -8.66 -8.73
CA LYS A 162 -15.47 -8.14 -8.25
C LYS A 162 -14.45 -9.26 -8.07
N LYS A 163 -13.19 -8.93 -8.35
CA LYS A 163 -12.03 -9.81 -8.19
C LYS A 163 -11.04 -9.18 -7.21
N TYR A 164 -10.51 -10.01 -6.32
CA TYR A 164 -9.62 -9.59 -5.22
C TYR A 164 -8.21 -10.15 -5.39
N PHE A 165 -7.73 -10.21 -6.64
CA PHE A 165 -6.37 -10.58 -6.96
C PHE A 165 -5.37 -9.54 -6.45
N GLY A 166 -4.07 -9.88 -6.44
CA GLY A 166 -3.00 -9.04 -5.92
C GLY A 166 -2.91 -7.67 -6.60
N ARG A 167 -2.97 -6.59 -5.81
CA ARG A 167 -2.80 -5.21 -6.28
C ARG A 167 -1.93 -4.40 -5.34
N GLY A 168 -1.31 -3.38 -5.91
CA GLY A 168 -0.49 -2.45 -5.15
C GLY A 168 0.85 -3.02 -4.70
N PRO A 169 1.63 -2.29 -3.89
CA PRO A 169 3.01 -2.65 -3.58
C PRO A 169 3.14 -3.97 -2.81
N ILE A 170 2.18 -4.30 -1.94
CA ILE A 170 2.19 -5.54 -1.15
C ILE A 170 1.39 -6.68 -1.80
N GLN A 171 0.83 -6.46 -3.01
CA GLN A 171 -0.02 -7.41 -3.72
C GLN A 171 -1.16 -7.93 -2.83
N ILE A 172 -1.87 -6.98 -2.17
CA ILE A 172 -2.99 -7.33 -1.29
C ILE A 172 -4.01 -8.19 -2.06
N SER A 173 -4.33 -9.37 -1.53
CA SER A 173 -5.17 -10.38 -2.16
C SER A 173 -6.26 -10.86 -1.22
N TYR A 174 -7.32 -11.45 -1.76
CA TYR A 174 -8.51 -11.94 -1.08
C TYR A 174 -9.44 -10.86 -0.52
N ASN A 175 -10.75 -11.11 -0.65
CA ASN A 175 -11.82 -10.23 -0.18
C ASN A 175 -11.68 -9.80 1.28
N TYR A 176 -11.29 -10.70 2.17
CA TYR A 176 -11.14 -10.36 3.60
C TYR A 176 -10.00 -9.37 3.85
N ASN A 177 -8.88 -9.44 3.14
CA ASN A 177 -7.81 -8.44 3.27
C ASN A 177 -8.22 -7.09 2.70
N TYR A 178 -8.90 -7.08 1.52
CA TYR A 178 -9.46 -5.86 0.95
C TYR A 178 -10.50 -5.22 1.89
N GLY A 179 -11.35 -6.05 2.51
CA GLY A 179 -12.37 -5.58 3.45
C GLY A 179 -11.75 -4.96 4.70
N GLN A 180 -10.80 -5.65 5.34
CA GLN A 180 -10.09 -5.15 6.52
C GLN A 180 -9.32 -3.86 6.22
N ALA A 181 -8.53 -3.84 5.14
CA ALA A 181 -7.81 -2.64 4.70
C ALA A 181 -8.79 -1.49 4.42
N GLY A 182 -9.88 -1.77 3.71
CA GLY A 182 -10.90 -0.79 3.39
C GLY A 182 -11.54 -0.18 4.63
N THR A 183 -11.90 -0.99 5.62
CA THR A 183 -12.43 -0.53 6.91
C THR A 183 -11.42 0.37 7.63
N ALA A 184 -10.16 -0.06 7.71
CA ALA A 184 -9.12 0.68 8.40
C ALA A 184 -8.77 2.01 7.72
N LEU A 185 -8.83 2.05 6.40
CA LEU A 185 -8.47 3.23 5.59
C LEU A 185 -9.67 4.13 5.25
N GLY A 186 -10.88 3.75 5.65
CA GLY A 186 -12.10 4.51 5.36
C GLY A 186 -12.50 4.51 3.87
N VAL A 187 -12.18 3.44 3.13
CA VAL A 187 -12.46 3.29 1.69
C VAL A 187 -13.15 1.95 1.43
N ASP A 188 -14.24 1.92 0.66
CA ASP A 188 -14.96 0.68 0.35
C ASP A 188 -14.21 -0.16 -0.70
N LEU A 189 -13.13 -0.83 -0.27
CA LEU A 189 -12.32 -1.69 -1.12
C LEU A 189 -12.98 -3.03 -1.47
N LEU A 190 -14.07 -3.42 -0.81
CA LEU A 190 -14.86 -4.58 -1.24
C LEU A 190 -15.64 -4.29 -2.51
N ARG A 191 -16.27 -3.12 -2.61
CA ARG A 191 -17.01 -2.72 -3.80
C ARG A 191 -16.12 -2.14 -4.88
N GLN A 192 -14.96 -1.58 -4.53
CA GLN A 192 -14.06 -0.86 -5.42
C GLN A 192 -12.60 -1.32 -5.25
N PRO A 193 -12.30 -2.65 -5.41
CA PRO A 193 -10.94 -3.16 -5.25
C PRO A 193 -9.96 -2.57 -6.26
N GLU A 194 -10.45 -2.13 -7.42
CA GLU A 194 -9.68 -1.48 -8.48
C GLU A 194 -9.04 -0.15 -8.05
N LEU A 195 -9.56 0.51 -7.01
CA LEU A 195 -8.97 1.75 -6.48
C LEU A 195 -7.52 1.56 -6.03
N VAL A 196 -7.14 0.36 -5.55
CA VAL A 196 -5.75 0.06 -5.17
C VAL A 196 -4.79 0.13 -6.36
N ALA A 197 -5.29 -0.12 -7.58
CA ALA A 197 -4.51 0.00 -8.81
C ALA A 197 -4.70 1.36 -9.51
N GLY A 198 -5.62 2.20 -9.04
CA GLY A 198 -5.93 3.51 -9.62
C GLY A 198 -5.37 4.70 -8.87
N ASP A 199 -5.10 4.55 -7.57
CA ASP A 199 -4.57 5.61 -6.70
C ASP A 199 -3.24 5.16 -6.05
N PRO A 200 -2.11 5.73 -6.43
CA PRO A 200 -0.80 5.32 -5.91
C PRO A 200 -0.62 5.60 -4.40
N ALA A 201 -1.23 6.64 -3.86
CA ALA A 201 -1.17 6.90 -2.42
C ALA A 201 -2.01 5.88 -1.64
N LEU A 202 -3.19 5.53 -2.13
CA LEU A 202 -4.01 4.45 -1.56
C LEU A 202 -3.31 3.09 -1.66
N ALA A 203 -2.64 2.80 -2.77
CA ALA A 203 -1.85 1.59 -2.94
C ALA A 203 -0.76 1.46 -1.87
N PHE A 204 0.02 2.53 -1.61
CA PHE A 204 0.99 2.53 -0.52
C PHE A 204 0.32 2.46 0.86
N ARG A 205 -0.84 3.10 1.06
CA ARG A 205 -1.58 3.00 2.34
C ARG A 205 -2.03 1.57 2.63
N THR A 206 -2.44 0.79 1.64
CA THR A 206 -2.77 -0.63 1.85
C THR A 206 -1.56 -1.45 2.26
N ALA A 207 -0.39 -1.17 1.68
CA ALA A 207 0.86 -1.84 2.05
C ALA A 207 1.33 -1.46 3.46
N LEU A 208 1.29 -0.18 3.81
CA LEU A 208 1.62 0.29 5.15
C LEU A 208 0.63 -0.21 6.20
N TRP A 209 -0.67 -0.23 5.89
CA TRP A 209 -1.66 -0.85 6.76
C TRP A 209 -1.31 -2.30 7.07
N PHE A 210 -1.01 -3.10 6.06
CA PHE A 210 -0.63 -4.51 6.24
C PHE A 210 0.64 -4.65 7.10
N TRP A 211 1.64 -3.80 6.85
CA TRP A 211 2.91 -3.79 7.58
C TRP A 211 2.75 -3.44 9.05
N MET A 212 1.95 -2.42 9.35
CA MET A 212 1.76 -1.85 10.68
C MET A 212 0.72 -2.58 11.54
N THR A 213 -0.11 -3.44 10.94
CA THR A 213 -1.27 -4.01 11.64
C THR A 213 -0.98 -5.43 12.15
N THR A 214 -1.20 -5.63 13.44
CA THR A 214 -1.26 -6.98 14.03
C THR A 214 -2.51 -7.70 13.55
N GLN A 215 -2.34 -8.88 12.98
CA GLN A 215 -3.43 -9.75 12.52
C GLN A 215 -3.39 -11.06 13.31
N ALA A 216 -3.90 -11.03 14.54
CA ALA A 216 -3.81 -12.17 15.46
C ALA A 216 -4.11 -13.52 14.78
N PRO A 217 -3.27 -14.57 15.00
CA PRO A 217 -2.15 -14.64 15.94
C PRO A 217 -0.81 -14.05 15.45
N LYS A 218 -0.76 -13.46 14.24
CA LYS A 218 0.46 -12.87 13.66
C LYS A 218 0.74 -11.50 14.28
N PRO A 219 1.97 -11.20 14.75
CA PRO A 219 2.37 -9.82 15.07
C PRO A 219 2.41 -8.96 13.81
N SER A 220 2.53 -7.64 13.96
CA SER A 220 2.83 -6.76 12.82
C SER A 220 4.28 -6.95 12.36
N CYS A 221 4.53 -6.72 11.06
CA CYS A 221 5.91 -6.67 10.55
C CYS A 221 6.71 -5.55 11.22
N HIS A 222 6.05 -4.41 11.49
CA HIS A 222 6.61 -3.28 12.24
C HIS A 222 7.17 -3.71 13.59
N ASP A 223 6.33 -4.34 14.44
CA ASP A 223 6.76 -4.74 15.78
C ASP A 223 7.92 -5.74 15.75
N VAL A 224 7.91 -6.66 14.77
CA VAL A 224 8.98 -7.63 14.59
C VAL A 224 10.32 -6.98 14.24
N ILE A 225 10.33 -6.12 13.22
CA ILE A 225 11.59 -5.57 12.69
C ILE A 225 12.17 -4.46 13.57
N THR A 226 11.32 -3.79 14.36
CA THR A 226 11.72 -2.75 15.32
C THR A 226 12.02 -3.30 16.73
N GLY A 227 11.94 -4.64 16.92
CA GLY A 227 12.25 -5.28 18.20
C GLY A 227 11.20 -5.09 19.31
N ARG A 228 9.97 -4.69 18.95
CA ARG A 228 8.86 -4.52 19.89
C ARG A 228 8.12 -5.82 20.15
N TRP A 229 8.14 -6.72 19.19
CA TRP A 229 7.60 -8.05 19.38
C TRP A 229 8.61 -8.95 20.07
N SER A 230 8.19 -9.55 21.18
CA SER A 230 8.93 -10.62 21.87
C SER A 230 8.24 -11.94 21.61
N PRO A 231 8.96 -12.95 21.06
CA PRO A 231 8.36 -14.26 20.78
C PRO A 231 7.94 -14.95 22.08
N SER A 232 6.76 -15.57 22.09
CA SER A 232 6.31 -16.44 23.15
C SER A 232 7.15 -17.73 23.18
N ALA A 233 7.05 -18.51 24.26
CA ALA A 233 7.68 -19.84 24.31
C ALA A 233 7.21 -20.75 23.16
N THR A 234 5.95 -20.62 22.75
CA THR A 234 5.41 -21.30 21.57
C THR A 234 6.06 -20.84 20.29
N ASP A 235 6.22 -19.54 20.07
CA ASP A 235 6.87 -19.00 18.87
C ASP A 235 8.32 -19.50 18.78
N VAL A 236 9.06 -19.44 19.88
CA VAL A 236 10.43 -19.97 19.94
C VAL A 236 10.47 -21.46 19.58
N SER A 237 9.55 -22.27 20.11
CA SER A 237 9.47 -23.71 19.80
C SER A 237 9.13 -24.00 18.34
N LEU A 238 8.48 -23.06 17.67
CA LEU A 238 8.12 -23.10 16.24
C LEU A 238 9.17 -22.42 15.35
N GLY A 239 10.32 -22.02 15.92
CA GLY A 239 11.41 -21.36 15.22
C GLY A 239 11.13 -19.91 14.81
N ARG A 240 10.04 -19.31 15.28
CA ARG A 240 9.64 -17.93 14.96
C ARG A 240 10.46 -16.95 15.80
N LEU A 241 11.50 -16.38 15.20
CA LEU A 241 12.43 -15.46 15.85
C LEU A 241 12.38 -14.09 15.16
N PRO A 242 12.59 -12.97 15.91
CA PRO A 242 12.63 -11.63 15.34
C PRO A 242 13.69 -11.52 14.23
N GLY A 243 13.38 -10.77 13.19
CA GLY A 243 14.27 -10.52 12.04
C GLY A 243 13.52 -10.47 10.72
N PHE A 244 14.26 -10.27 9.64
CA PHE A 244 13.68 -10.14 8.29
C PHE A 244 12.87 -11.38 7.88
N GLY A 245 13.36 -12.59 8.16
CA GLY A 245 12.65 -13.82 7.84
C GLY A 245 11.28 -13.93 8.51
N MET A 246 11.10 -13.32 9.70
CA MET A 246 9.80 -13.30 10.35
C MET A 246 8.80 -12.37 9.63
N THR A 247 9.25 -11.28 9.02
CA THR A 247 8.37 -10.43 8.17
C THR A 247 7.91 -11.21 6.93
N VAL A 248 8.77 -12.03 6.34
CA VAL A 248 8.39 -12.95 5.26
C VAL A 248 7.34 -13.97 5.73
N ASN A 249 7.52 -14.55 6.93
CA ASN A 249 6.55 -15.48 7.51
C ASN A 249 5.17 -14.84 7.73
N ILE A 250 5.12 -13.58 8.14
CA ILE A 250 3.87 -12.83 8.30
C ILE A 250 3.18 -12.60 6.96
N ILE A 251 3.93 -12.20 5.94
CA ILE A 251 3.39 -11.84 4.62
C ILE A 251 2.93 -13.08 3.85
N ASN A 252 3.82 -14.06 3.66
CA ASN A 252 3.56 -15.21 2.79
C ASN A 252 4.10 -16.54 3.35
N GLY A 253 4.14 -16.69 4.68
CA GLY A 253 4.75 -17.86 5.36
C GLY A 253 4.18 -19.21 4.95
N GLY A 254 2.88 -19.27 4.62
CA GLY A 254 2.23 -20.50 4.18
C GLY A 254 2.81 -21.10 2.89
N VAL A 255 3.45 -20.29 2.07
CA VAL A 255 4.05 -20.68 0.79
C VAL A 255 5.58 -20.70 0.87
N GLU A 256 6.18 -19.79 1.64
CA GLU A 256 7.61 -19.51 1.58
C GLU A 256 8.42 -20.05 2.76
N CYS A 257 7.79 -20.35 3.90
CA CYS A 257 8.50 -20.72 5.14
C CYS A 257 8.36 -22.19 5.49
N ASN A 258 9.12 -22.64 6.53
CA ASN A 258 9.15 -24.02 7.02
C ASN A 258 9.55 -25.07 5.94
N GLN A 259 10.42 -24.68 5.04
CA GLN A 259 10.98 -25.50 3.96
C GLN A 259 12.37 -24.95 3.57
N PRO A 260 13.19 -25.67 2.80
CA PRO A 260 14.43 -25.12 2.27
C PRO A 260 14.16 -23.79 1.57
N THR A 261 14.99 -22.78 1.85
CA THR A 261 14.81 -21.40 1.40
C THR A 261 14.49 -21.34 -0.11
N PRO A 262 13.25 -21.01 -0.49
CA PRO A 262 12.86 -20.94 -1.90
C PRO A 262 13.42 -19.68 -2.58
N ALA A 263 13.37 -19.68 -3.91
CA ALA A 263 13.85 -18.56 -4.71
C ALA A 263 13.20 -17.21 -4.32
N GLN A 264 11.93 -17.23 -3.92
CA GLN A 264 11.19 -16.06 -3.48
C GLN A 264 11.82 -15.42 -2.24
N VAL A 265 12.15 -16.21 -1.23
CA VAL A 265 12.83 -15.72 0.00
C VAL A 265 14.22 -15.22 -0.33
N THR A 266 14.96 -15.92 -1.21
CA THR A 266 16.27 -15.48 -1.68
C THR A 266 16.18 -14.12 -2.38
N ASP A 267 15.16 -13.91 -3.19
CA ASP A 267 14.91 -12.63 -3.89
C ASP A 267 14.58 -11.50 -2.90
N ARG A 268 13.70 -11.74 -1.92
CA ARG A 268 13.42 -10.77 -0.84
C ARG A 268 14.69 -10.37 -0.09
N ILE A 269 15.54 -11.34 0.25
CA ILE A 269 16.83 -11.09 0.93
C ILE A 269 17.78 -10.30 0.04
N GLY A 270 17.78 -10.53 -1.26
CA GLY A 270 18.57 -9.78 -2.22
C GLY A 270 18.18 -8.31 -2.29
N PHE A 271 16.88 -8.01 -2.35
CA PHE A 271 16.38 -6.63 -2.22
C PHE A 271 16.74 -6.03 -0.87
N TYR A 272 16.57 -6.77 0.22
CA TYR A 272 16.90 -6.31 1.57
C TYR A 272 18.38 -5.94 1.70
N GLY A 273 19.28 -6.79 1.16
CA GLY A 273 20.73 -6.54 1.13
C GLY A 273 21.07 -5.26 0.36
N ARG A 274 20.44 -5.05 -0.81
CA ARG A 274 20.63 -3.83 -1.59
C ARG A 274 20.16 -2.59 -0.81
N PHE A 275 18.99 -2.64 -0.19
CA PHE A 275 18.43 -1.46 0.48
C PHE A 275 19.12 -1.14 1.80
N THR A 276 19.53 -2.15 2.58
CA THR A 276 20.35 -1.91 3.79
C THR A 276 21.71 -1.32 3.45
N ALA A 277 22.33 -1.77 2.36
CA ALA A 277 23.59 -1.19 1.88
C ALA A 277 23.43 0.29 1.48
N LEU A 278 22.37 0.63 0.75
CA LEU A 278 22.05 2.01 0.36
C LEU A 278 21.75 2.93 1.56
N LEU A 279 21.12 2.38 2.60
CA LEU A 279 20.81 3.10 3.84
C LEU A 279 21.99 3.11 4.84
N GLY A 280 23.08 2.37 4.57
CA GLY A 280 24.26 2.29 5.42
C GLY A 280 24.01 1.59 6.77
N VAL A 281 23.21 0.50 6.76
CA VAL A 281 22.92 -0.31 7.95
C VAL A 281 23.13 -1.80 7.68
N THR A 282 23.28 -2.59 8.74
CA THR A 282 23.36 -4.05 8.66
C THR A 282 22.00 -4.67 8.51
N GLN A 283 21.95 -5.85 7.87
CA GLN A 283 20.72 -6.63 7.71
C GLN A 283 20.18 -7.21 9.05
N GLY A 284 21.04 -7.35 10.07
CA GLY A 284 20.72 -8.05 11.30
C GLY A 284 20.66 -9.58 11.12
N ASP A 285 20.07 -10.24 12.10
CA ASP A 285 19.98 -11.71 12.16
C ASP A 285 18.66 -12.26 11.59
N ASN A 286 18.55 -13.59 11.49
CA ASN A 286 17.33 -14.31 11.11
C ASN A 286 16.74 -13.82 9.77
N LEU A 287 17.57 -13.83 8.73
CA LEU A 287 17.18 -13.38 7.37
C LEU A 287 16.21 -14.34 6.68
N THR A 288 16.29 -15.65 6.98
CA THR A 288 15.46 -16.68 6.37
C THR A 288 14.33 -17.12 7.31
N CYS A 289 13.33 -17.80 6.75
CA CYS A 289 12.25 -18.43 7.50
C CYS A 289 12.14 -19.95 7.23
N ASP A 290 13.23 -20.56 6.77
CA ASP A 290 13.30 -21.99 6.42
C ASP A 290 12.95 -22.94 7.58
N LYS A 291 13.20 -22.51 8.81
CA LYS A 291 12.89 -23.26 10.05
C LYS A 291 11.72 -22.66 10.83
N MET A 292 11.09 -21.59 10.31
CA MET A 292 9.96 -20.95 10.95
C MET A 292 8.66 -21.61 10.51
N ARG A 293 7.99 -22.32 11.41
CA ARG A 293 6.64 -22.80 11.10
C ARG A 293 5.70 -21.61 10.87
N ASN A 294 4.98 -21.64 9.76
CA ASN A 294 4.01 -20.61 9.43
C ASN A 294 2.85 -20.52 10.43
N TYR A 295 2.11 -19.43 10.38
CA TYR A 295 0.89 -19.23 11.19
C TYR A 295 -0.30 -19.99 10.62
#